data_2f18bce3e01fde91d01df86bf12fa8f3
#
_entry.id   2f18bce3e01fde91d01df86bf12fa8f3
#
_cell.length_a   1.000
_cell.length_b   1.000
_cell.length_c   1.000
_cell.angle_alpha   90.00
_cell.angle_beta   90.00
_cell.angle_gamma   90.00
#
_symmetry.space_group_name_H-M   'P 1'
#
loop_
_entity.id
_entity.type
_entity.pdbx_description
1 polymer ?
#
loop_
_entity_poly.entity_id
_entity_poly.type
_entity_poly.pdbx_seq_one_letter_code
_entity_poly.pdbx_strand_id
1 'polypeptide(L)'
;NAFWRIMGELFDAGPDVPCAERADRLRASGIALWDVCREAVRRGSLDAAIDPTTVVTNDFRRFLREHPRIAHVCVNGGTAYRLYVRRVQPLLPEPLSSLPLHLLPSTSPAHASLRFAQKLQRWRLLERLLAA
;
A
#
# COMPACT_ATOMS: atom_id res chain seq x y z
N ASN A 1 1.45 -14.26 -2.47
CA ASN A 1 1.03 -12.86 -2.59
C ASN A 1 1.47 -12.30 -3.93
N ALA A 2 0.55 -11.66 -4.63
CA ALA A 2 0.76 -11.18 -5.98
C ALA A 2 1.45 -9.81 -6.06
N PHE A 3 1.76 -9.16 -4.94
CA PHE A 3 2.25 -7.79 -4.92
C PHE A 3 3.50 -7.60 -5.79
N TRP A 4 4.54 -8.40 -5.55
CA TRP A 4 5.78 -8.24 -6.31
C TRP A 4 5.65 -8.65 -7.77
N ARG A 5 4.76 -9.61 -8.09
CA ARG A 5 4.47 -9.92 -9.50
C ARG A 5 3.86 -8.71 -10.20
N ILE A 6 2.94 -8.01 -9.54
CA ILE A 6 2.35 -6.78 -10.08
C ILE A 6 3.40 -5.69 -10.21
N MET A 7 4.23 -5.50 -9.20
CA MET A 7 5.32 -4.52 -9.25
C MET A 7 6.31 -4.86 -10.39
N GLY A 8 6.53 -6.13 -10.64
CA GLY A 8 7.36 -6.58 -11.77
C GLY A 8 6.78 -6.15 -13.11
N GLU A 9 5.48 -6.35 -13.30
CA GLU A 9 4.81 -5.97 -14.54
C GLU A 9 4.76 -4.45 -14.76
N LEU A 10 4.58 -3.68 -13.69
CA LEU A 10 4.41 -2.23 -13.80
C LEU A 10 5.72 -1.45 -13.74
N PHE A 11 6.69 -1.90 -12.94
CA PHE A 11 7.86 -1.10 -12.58
C PHE A 11 9.18 -1.88 -12.65
N ASP A 12 9.16 -3.07 -13.22
CA ASP A 12 10.34 -3.93 -13.32
C ASP A 12 10.96 -4.24 -11.93
N ALA A 13 10.11 -4.38 -10.92
CA ALA A 13 10.48 -4.67 -9.54
C ALA A 13 9.87 -6.00 -9.10
N GLY A 14 10.04 -7.04 -9.91
CA GLY A 14 9.42 -8.34 -9.70
C GLY A 14 10.21 -9.29 -8.81
N PRO A 15 9.69 -10.51 -8.62
CA PRO A 15 10.33 -11.51 -7.76
C PRO A 15 11.74 -11.91 -8.19
N ASP A 16 12.08 -11.76 -9.47
CA ASP A 16 13.40 -12.08 -10.00
C ASP A 16 14.47 -11.04 -9.63
N VAL A 17 14.04 -9.88 -9.17
CA VAL A 17 14.95 -8.81 -8.76
C VAL A 17 15.32 -9.01 -7.29
N PRO A 18 16.60 -8.87 -6.90
CA PRO A 18 16.99 -8.95 -5.48
C PRO A 18 16.17 -7.98 -4.63
N CYS A 19 15.81 -8.41 -3.42
CA CYS A 19 14.93 -7.64 -2.52
C CYS A 19 15.39 -6.20 -2.32
N ALA A 20 16.70 -5.98 -2.12
CA ALA A 20 17.23 -4.64 -1.92
C ALA A 20 17.01 -3.73 -3.14
N GLU A 21 17.07 -4.29 -4.35
CA GLU A 21 16.84 -3.53 -5.57
C GLU A 21 15.37 -3.25 -5.86
N ARG A 22 14.46 -4.10 -5.38
CA ARG A 22 13.02 -3.87 -5.62
C ARG A 22 12.57 -2.55 -5.05
N ALA A 23 12.94 -2.27 -3.79
CA ALA A 23 12.60 -1.01 -3.14
C ALA A 23 13.20 0.18 -3.88
N ASP A 24 14.45 0.06 -4.34
CA ASP A 24 15.10 1.12 -5.11
C ASP A 24 14.38 1.39 -6.43
N ARG A 25 13.95 0.35 -7.12
CA ARG A 25 13.21 0.49 -8.37
C ARG A 25 11.84 1.15 -8.16
N LEU A 26 11.15 0.83 -7.07
CA LEU A 26 9.90 1.49 -6.73
C LEU A 26 10.13 2.98 -6.45
N ARG A 27 11.15 3.31 -5.66
CA ARG A 27 11.50 4.72 -5.39
C ARG A 27 11.85 5.47 -6.66
N ALA A 28 12.64 4.86 -7.54
CA ALA A 28 12.98 5.45 -8.83
C ALA A 28 11.75 5.69 -9.71
N SER A 29 10.71 4.88 -9.54
CA SER A 29 9.44 5.03 -10.26
C SER A 29 8.50 6.05 -9.62
N GLY A 30 8.83 6.59 -8.45
CA GLY A 30 8.01 7.57 -7.74
C GLY A 30 7.10 6.96 -6.68
N ILE A 31 7.39 5.74 -6.21
CA ILE A 31 6.59 5.03 -5.22
C ILE A 31 7.34 4.93 -3.90
N ALA A 32 6.68 5.36 -2.83
CA ALA A 32 7.08 5.09 -1.46
C ALA A 32 6.18 4.00 -0.90
N LEU A 33 6.77 2.93 -0.41
CA LEU A 33 6.04 1.77 0.13
C LEU A 33 6.21 1.70 1.63
N TRP A 34 5.10 1.60 2.36
CA TRP A 34 5.12 1.43 3.80
C TRP A 34 3.87 0.70 4.28
N ASP A 35 3.97 0.03 5.43
CA ASP A 35 2.85 -0.67 6.04
C ASP A 35 2.01 0.26 6.91
N VAL A 36 0.70 0.06 6.94
CA VAL A 36 -0.20 0.81 7.83
C VAL A 36 0.10 0.44 9.28
N CYS A 37 0.20 -0.85 9.58
CA CYS A 37 0.43 -1.35 10.94
C CYS A 37 1.92 -1.49 11.21
N ARG A 38 2.39 -0.86 12.29
CA ARG A 38 3.71 -1.14 12.85
C ARG A 38 3.67 -2.43 13.68
N GLU A 39 2.61 -2.60 14.46
CA GLU A 39 2.39 -3.76 15.31
C GLU A 39 0.92 -4.15 15.29
N ALA A 40 0.64 -5.46 15.27
CA ALA A 40 -0.70 -6.01 15.41
C ALA A 40 -0.60 -7.50 15.74
N VAL A 41 -1.58 -8.03 16.49
CA VAL A 41 -1.70 -9.47 16.69
C VAL A 41 -2.54 -10.04 15.57
N ARG A 42 -2.04 -11.13 14.95
CA ARG A 42 -2.71 -11.84 13.87
C ARG A 42 -2.87 -13.30 14.22
N ARG A 43 -3.97 -13.87 13.76
CA ARG A 43 -4.19 -15.33 13.79
C ARG A 43 -3.87 -15.88 12.41
N GLY A 44 -2.62 -16.28 12.20
CA GLY A 44 -2.12 -16.67 10.89
C GLY A 44 -1.62 -15.46 10.09
N SER A 45 -1.61 -15.57 8.76
CA SER A 45 -1.04 -14.57 7.86
C SER A 45 -2.09 -13.76 7.09
N LEU A 46 -3.38 -13.88 7.44
CA LEU A 46 -4.46 -13.17 6.75
C LEU A 46 -4.69 -11.80 7.37
N ASP A 47 -4.83 -10.76 6.55
CA ASP A 47 -5.12 -9.40 7.01
C ASP A 47 -6.42 -9.33 7.81
N ALA A 48 -7.42 -10.13 7.44
CA ALA A 48 -8.69 -10.18 8.15
C ALA A 48 -8.55 -10.70 9.60
N ALA A 49 -7.44 -11.37 9.91
CA ALA A 49 -7.17 -11.90 11.25
C ALA A 49 -6.45 -10.90 12.16
N ILE A 50 -6.20 -9.67 11.71
CA ILE A 50 -5.64 -8.62 12.57
C ILE A 50 -6.64 -8.28 13.67
N ASP A 51 -6.19 -8.36 14.92
CA ASP A 51 -6.98 -7.91 16.08
C ASP A 51 -6.92 -6.37 16.14
N PRO A 52 -8.04 -5.67 15.88
CA PRO A 52 -8.04 -4.21 15.83
C PRO A 52 -7.69 -3.55 17.16
N THR A 53 -7.82 -4.26 18.30
CA THR A 53 -7.47 -3.71 19.61
C THR A 53 -5.96 -3.64 19.82
N THR A 54 -5.16 -4.38 19.03
CA THR A 54 -3.71 -4.45 19.15
C THR A 54 -2.98 -3.61 18.11
N VAL A 55 -3.70 -2.93 17.22
CA VAL A 55 -3.09 -2.17 16.11
C VAL A 55 -2.31 -0.97 16.63
N VAL A 56 -1.03 -0.92 16.25
CA VAL A 56 -0.19 0.28 16.37
C VAL A 56 0.21 0.67 14.97
N THR A 57 -0.21 1.86 14.52
CA THR A 57 0.09 2.32 13.17
C THR A 57 1.49 2.93 13.10
N ASN A 58 2.08 2.92 11.90
CA ASN A 58 3.30 3.66 11.61
C ASN A 58 3.03 5.17 11.66
N ASP A 59 4.07 5.95 11.88
CA ASP A 59 3.98 7.41 11.97
C ASP A 59 3.91 8.04 10.58
N PHE A 60 2.71 8.02 9.99
CA PHE A 60 2.48 8.57 8.66
C PHE A 60 2.57 10.09 8.61
N ARG A 61 2.31 10.77 9.72
CA ARG A 61 2.50 12.23 9.77
C ARG A 61 3.95 12.59 9.49
N ARG A 62 4.90 11.92 10.15
CA ARG A 62 6.33 12.12 9.91
C ARG A 62 6.71 11.68 8.51
N PHE A 63 6.27 10.51 8.09
CA PHE A 63 6.57 9.95 6.78
C PHE A 63 6.14 10.90 5.65
N LEU A 64 4.92 11.40 5.70
CA LEU A 64 4.39 12.30 4.68
C LEU A 64 5.08 13.66 4.69
N ARG A 65 5.49 14.15 5.86
CA ARG A 65 6.28 15.38 5.95
C ARG A 65 7.67 15.21 5.36
N GLU A 66 8.28 14.05 5.54
CA GLU A 66 9.59 13.75 4.98
C GLU A 66 9.55 13.48 3.48
N HIS A 67 8.36 13.23 2.93
CA HIS A 67 8.15 12.95 1.51
C HIS A 67 7.11 13.91 0.91
N PRO A 68 7.43 15.21 0.82
CA PRO A 68 6.44 16.23 0.48
C PRO A 68 5.92 16.16 -0.97
N ARG A 69 6.54 15.36 -1.83
CA ARG A 69 6.09 15.17 -3.21
C ARG A 69 5.02 14.08 -3.35
N ILE A 70 4.70 13.36 -2.28
CA ILE A 70 3.59 12.40 -2.31
C ILE A 70 2.29 13.18 -2.55
N ALA A 71 1.61 12.83 -3.64
CA ALA A 71 0.36 13.48 -4.05
C ALA A 71 -0.85 12.56 -3.92
N HIS A 72 -0.64 11.26 -3.76
CA HIS A 72 -1.69 10.25 -3.66
C HIS A 72 -1.30 9.19 -2.66
N VAL A 73 -2.30 8.61 -1.99
CA VAL A 73 -2.11 7.44 -1.13
C VAL A 73 -2.93 6.30 -1.72
N CYS A 74 -2.28 5.18 -1.98
CA CYS A 74 -2.94 3.97 -2.46
C CYS A 74 -2.80 2.88 -1.39
N VAL A 75 -3.90 2.21 -1.06
CA VAL A 75 -3.89 1.18 -0.03
C VAL A 75 -4.21 -0.19 -0.64
N ASN A 76 -3.46 -1.18 -0.19
CA ASN A 76 -3.54 -2.57 -0.67
C ASN A 76 -4.59 -3.33 0.14
N GLY A 77 -5.83 -3.31 -0.35
CA GLY A 77 -6.92 -4.07 0.23
C GLY A 77 -7.76 -3.32 1.26
N GLY A 78 -8.93 -3.86 1.53
CA GLY A 78 -9.93 -3.22 2.39
C GLY A 78 -9.52 -3.11 3.84
N THR A 79 -8.74 -4.06 4.37
CA THR A 79 -8.27 -4.00 5.76
C THR A 79 -7.34 -2.81 5.96
N ALA A 80 -6.34 -2.65 5.05
CA ALA A 80 -5.43 -1.50 5.11
C ALA A 80 -6.20 -0.18 4.93
N TYR A 81 -7.20 -0.16 4.04
CA TYR A 81 -8.03 1.01 3.82
C TYR A 81 -8.76 1.43 5.11
N ARG A 82 -9.44 0.49 5.77
CA ARG A 82 -10.19 0.79 7.00
C ARG A 82 -9.27 1.26 8.13
N LEU A 83 -8.10 0.63 8.27
CA LEU A 83 -7.12 1.03 9.28
C LEU A 83 -6.59 2.43 9.00
N TYR A 84 -6.29 2.74 7.74
CA TYR A 84 -5.82 4.07 7.38
C TYR A 84 -6.87 5.15 7.69
N VAL A 85 -8.11 4.93 7.27
CA VAL A 85 -9.20 5.88 7.50
C VAL A 85 -9.51 6.08 8.99
N ARG A 86 -9.44 5.01 9.76
CA ARG A 86 -9.84 5.04 11.19
C ARG A 86 -8.71 5.43 12.12
N ARG A 87 -7.46 5.08 11.78
CA ARG A 87 -6.32 5.18 12.70
C ARG A 87 -5.23 6.14 12.25
N VAL A 88 -5.14 6.44 10.98
CA VAL A 88 -4.10 7.31 10.44
C VAL A 88 -4.65 8.68 10.05
N GLN A 89 -5.62 8.68 9.16
CA GLN A 89 -6.16 9.92 8.56
C GLN A 89 -6.63 10.94 9.60
N PRO A 90 -7.34 10.54 10.70
CA PRO A 90 -7.77 11.50 11.70
C PRO A 90 -6.63 12.20 12.46
N LEU A 91 -5.43 11.61 12.45
CA LEU A 91 -4.27 12.18 13.13
C LEU A 91 -3.41 13.06 12.20
N LEU A 92 -3.74 13.12 10.92
CA LEU A 92 -2.99 13.92 9.95
C LEU A 92 -3.50 15.36 9.93
N PRO A 93 -2.58 16.35 9.95
CA PRO A 93 -2.97 17.74 9.75
C PRO A 93 -3.27 18.01 8.27
N GLU A 94 -4.06 19.04 7.98
CA GLU A 94 -4.20 19.54 6.62
C GLU A 94 -2.84 20.08 6.11
N PRO A 95 -2.52 19.92 4.82
CA PRO A 95 -3.32 19.27 3.77
C PRO A 95 -3.13 17.74 3.67
N LEU A 96 -2.36 17.14 4.56
CA LEU A 96 -2.02 15.72 4.50
C LEU A 96 -3.27 14.83 4.64
N SER A 97 -4.21 15.21 5.49
CA SER A 97 -5.45 14.47 5.69
C SER A 97 -6.35 14.46 4.45
N SER A 98 -6.14 15.40 3.54
CA SER A 98 -6.94 15.53 2.32
C SER A 98 -6.25 14.96 1.07
N LEU A 99 -5.12 14.29 1.22
CA LEU A 99 -4.49 13.61 0.08
C LEU A 99 -5.47 12.59 -0.51
N PRO A 100 -5.61 12.56 -1.85
CA PRO A 100 -6.47 11.56 -2.49
C PRO A 100 -6.09 10.14 -2.07
N LEU A 101 -7.10 9.39 -1.63
CA LEU A 101 -6.93 8.02 -1.11
C LEU A 101 -7.61 7.05 -2.08
N HIS A 102 -6.86 6.04 -2.51
CA HIS A 102 -7.31 5.06 -3.48
C HIS A 102 -7.25 3.66 -2.89
N LEU A 103 -8.36 2.93 -2.98
CA LEU A 103 -8.42 1.53 -2.58
C LEU A 103 -8.07 0.65 -3.77
N LEU A 104 -7.03 -0.15 -3.63
CA LEU A 104 -6.66 -1.16 -4.62
C LEU A 104 -7.03 -2.55 -4.11
N PRO A 105 -7.39 -3.48 -5.00
CA PRO A 105 -7.74 -4.83 -4.57
C PRO A 105 -6.55 -5.50 -3.89
N SER A 106 -6.83 -6.22 -2.81
CA SER A 106 -5.80 -6.92 -2.04
C SER A 106 -5.00 -7.87 -2.92
N THR A 107 -3.67 -7.83 -2.76
CA THR A 107 -2.76 -8.78 -3.41
C THR A 107 -2.64 -10.09 -2.65
N SER A 108 -3.26 -10.21 -1.48
CA SER A 108 -3.26 -11.45 -0.69
C SER A 108 -3.91 -12.60 -1.45
N PRO A 109 -3.38 -13.84 -1.34
CA PRO A 109 -4.05 -15.02 -1.89
C PRO A 109 -5.46 -15.25 -1.33
N ALA A 110 -5.73 -14.75 -0.13
CA ALA A 110 -7.06 -14.84 0.49
C ALA A 110 -8.11 -14.02 -0.28
N HIS A 111 -7.70 -13.01 -1.05
CA HIS A 111 -8.61 -12.23 -1.89
C HIS A 111 -8.75 -12.91 -3.26
N ALA A 112 -9.56 -13.97 -3.32
CA ALA A 112 -9.68 -14.84 -4.49
C ALA A 112 -10.79 -14.43 -5.46
N SER A 113 -11.54 -13.38 -5.18
CA SER A 113 -12.65 -12.93 -6.06
C SER A 113 -12.17 -12.34 -7.39
N LEU A 114 -10.91 -11.90 -7.46
CA LEU A 114 -10.27 -11.42 -8.67
C LEU A 114 -9.09 -12.29 -9.04
N ARG A 115 -8.96 -12.60 -10.34
CA ARG A 115 -7.79 -13.29 -10.88
C ARG A 115 -6.62 -12.30 -11.00
N PHE A 116 -5.41 -12.83 -11.17
CA PHE A 116 -4.21 -12.00 -11.29
C PHE A 116 -4.33 -10.93 -12.37
N ALA A 117 -4.81 -11.30 -13.57
CA ALA A 117 -4.96 -10.34 -14.66
C ALA A 117 -5.92 -9.20 -14.30
N GLN A 118 -6.97 -9.49 -13.54
CA GLN A 118 -7.92 -8.47 -13.10
C GLN A 118 -7.32 -7.57 -12.04
N LYS A 119 -6.58 -8.15 -11.09
CA LYS A 119 -5.85 -7.36 -10.09
C LYS A 119 -4.83 -6.45 -10.77
N LEU A 120 -4.04 -6.99 -11.68
CA LEU A 120 -3.04 -6.22 -12.42
C LEU A 120 -3.69 -5.04 -13.14
N GLN A 121 -4.81 -5.27 -13.82
CA GLN A 121 -5.51 -4.20 -14.54
C GLN A 121 -5.93 -3.07 -13.59
N ARG A 122 -6.41 -3.39 -12.41
CA ARG A 122 -6.79 -2.39 -11.41
C ARG A 122 -5.57 -1.66 -10.83
N TRP A 123 -4.49 -2.39 -10.56
CA TRP A 123 -3.26 -1.82 -10.03
C TRP A 123 -2.54 -0.91 -11.03
N ARG A 124 -2.89 -0.96 -12.31
CA ARG A 124 -2.38 -0.01 -13.31
C ARG A 124 -2.80 1.43 -13.03
N LEU A 125 -3.70 1.66 -12.08
CA LEU A 125 -3.98 2.99 -11.58
C LEU A 125 -2.70 3.70 -11.14
N LEU A 126 -1.74 2.97 -10.57
CA LEU A 126 -0.46 3.55 -10.15
C LEU A 126 0.26 4.22 -11.33
N GLU A 127 0.27 3.58 -12.48
CA GLU A 127 0.88 4.16 -13.70
C GLU A 127 0.19 5.47 -14.09
N ARG A 128 -1.13 5.49 -14.03
CA ARG A 128 -1.91 6.69 -14.38
C ARG A 128 -1.67 7.83 -13.40
N LEU A 129 -1.61 7.54 -12.12
CA LEU A 129 -1.35 8.56 -11.09
C LEU A 129 0.06 9.14 -11.21
N LEU A 130 1.04 8.31 -11.56
CA LEU A 130 2.43 8.74 -11.71
C LEU A 130 2.64 9.56 -12.99
N ALA A 131 1.82 9.34 -14.01
CA ALA A 131 1.91 10.05 -15.28
C ALA A 131 1.22 11.42 -15.27
N ALA A 132 0.38 11.65 -14.28
CA ALA A 132 -0.41 12.89 -14.17
C ALA A 132 0.40 14.08 -13.69
#